data_e4b15bee6ef5952290e993d8eb4f3d1b
#
_entry.id   e4b15bee6ef5952290e993d8eb4f3d1b
#
_cell.length_a   1.000
_cell.length_b   1.000
_cell.length_c   1.000
_cell.angle_alpha   90.00
_cell.angle_beta   90.00
_cell.angle_gamma   90.00
#
_symmetry.space_group_name_H-M   'P 1'
#
loop_
_entity.id
_entity.type
_entity.pdbx_description
1 polymer ?
#
loop_
_entity_poly.entity_id
_entity_poly.type
_entity_poly.pdbx_seq_one_letter_code
_entity_poly.pdbx_strand_id
1 'polypeptide(L)'
;MRLQRSGIRAQWCTEDLFTNHTMSKGWVGFDYAKGLGCPVKVINDAAMQAIGAYHGGRMLFLGLGTGLGSAMIVDGIVEPMELAHLPYKKGKTYEDYLGLRGLKRMGKKKWRRCVARIVEELQKALEADYVVLGGGNVKKIKTLPPKTRLGANGNAFVGGYRLWSAKRGAGNNPFAP
;
A
#
# COMPACT_ATOMS: atom_id res chain seq x y z
N MET A 1 21.74 -10.83 18.91
CA MET A 1 21.54 -9.36 18.96
C MET A 1 20.06 -9.12 18.72
N ARG A 2 19.29 -8.69 19.72
CA ARG A 2 17.84 -8.50 19.63
C ARG A 2 17.56 -7.39 18.63
N LEU A 3 16.78 -7.70 17.59
CA LEU A 3 16.16 -6.68 16.73
C LEU A 3 15.33 -5.76 17.64
N GLN A 4 15.87 -4.59 17.96
CA GLN A 4 15.13 -3.58 18.68
C GLN A 4 13.96 -3.16 17.78
N ARG A 5 12.76 -3.40 18.29
CA ARG A 5 11.49 -3.02 17.69
C ARG A 5 11.48 -1.52 17.43
N SER A 6 11.78 -1.11 16.20
CA SER A 6 11.41 0.22 15.73
C SER A 6 9.89 0.28 15.75
N GLY A 7 9.29 1.38 16.18
CA GLY A 7 7.83 1.53 16.33
C GLY A 7 6.99 1.37 15.06
N ILE A 8 7.60 1.08 13.93
CA ILE A 8 6.98 0.45 12.78
C ILE A 8 7.06 -1.04 13.04
N ARG A 9 5.99 -1.63 13.56
CA ARG A 9 5.89 -3.08 13.57
C ARG A 9 5.88 -3.55 12.12
N ALA A 10 7.02 -4.04 11.64
CA ALA A 10 7.11 -4.86 10.44
C ALA A 10 6.47 -6.24 10.75
N GLN A 11 5.16 -6.25 11.02
CA GLN A 11 4.38 -7.45 11.29
C GLN A 11 3.71 -7.95 10.01
N TRP A 12 4.40 -7.75 8.87
CA TRP A 12 3.91 -8.07 7.54
C TRP A 12 4.36 -9.42 7.00
N CYS A 13 5.16 -10.15 7.75
CA CYS A 13 5.43 -11.55 7.48
C CYS A 13 4.51 -12.40 8.36
N THR A 14 3.20 -12.35 8.14
CA THR A 14 2.37 -13.48 8.52
C THR A 14 2.58 -14.55 7.46
N GLU A 15 2.82 -15.77 7.89
CA GLU A 15 3.05 -16.95 7.02
C GLU A 15 1.97 -17.08 5.93
N ASP A 16 0.77 -16.59 6.18
CA ASP A 16 -0.39 -16.69 5.29
C ASP A 16 -0.31 -15.82 4.03
N LEU A 17 0.42 -14.70 4.02
CA LEU A 17 0.58 -13.85 2.84
C LEU A 17 1.60 -14.43 1.83
N PHE A 18 2.52 -15.27 2.28
CA PHE A 18 3.54 -15.90 1.44
C PHE A 18 3.18 -17.32 1.00
N THR A 19 2.21 -17.97 1.63
CA THR A 19 1.84 -19.35 1.32
C THR A 19 1.06 -19.52 0.03
N ASN A 20 0.46 -18.47 -0.52
CA ASN A 20 -0.43 -18.60 -1.67
C ASN A 20 0.17 -18.25 -3.04
N HIS A 21 1.37 -17.71 -3.16
CA HIS A 21 1.97 -17.46 -4.47
C HIS A 21 3.49 -17.60 -4.48
N THR A 22 3.97 -18.70 -5.06
CA THR A 22 5.23 -18.88 -5.82
C THR A 22 6.56 -18.40 -5.20
N MET A 23 6.60 -17.88 -4.00
CA MET A 23 7.86 -17.67 -3.29
C MET A 23 8.24 -18.98 -2.62
N SER A 24 9.37 -19.56 -2.97
CA SER A 24 9.85 -20.77 -2.35
C SER A 24 9.90 -20.64 -0.84
N LYS A 25 9.58 -21.71 -0.10
CA LYS A 25 9.59 -21.79 1.37
C LYS A 25 10.86 -21.24 2.05
N GLY A 26 11.93 -21.00 1.29
CA GLY A 26 13.21 -20.49 1.80
C GLY A 26 13.26 -18.98 2.09
N TRP A 27 12.24 -18.17 1.70
CA TRP A 27 12.25 -16.72 1.94
C TRP A 27 11.57 -16.33 3.25
N VAL A 28 10.68 -17.17 3.75
CA VAL A 28 10.04 -16.97 5.06
C VAL A 28 11.05 -17.33 6.15
N GLY A 29 11.31 -16.38 7.06
CA GLY A 29 12.31 -16.56 8.12
C GLY A 29 13.78 -16.40 7.69
N PHE A 30 14.04 -16.08 6.41
CA PHE A 30 15.41 -15.81 5.95
C PHE A 30 15.98 -14.55 6.63
N ASP A 31 17.19 -14.64 7.14
CA ASP A 31 17.91 -13.49 7.71
C ASP A 31 18.55 -12.65 6.60
N TYR A 32 17.78 -11.70 6.09
CA TYR A 32 18.23 -10.81 5.01
C TYR A 32 19.42 -9.96 5.40
N ALA A 33 19.52 -9.55 6.67
CA ALA A 33 20.63 -8.73 7.14
C ALA A 33 21.94 -9.52 7.11
N LYS A 34 21.89 -10.79 7.53
CA LYS A 34 23.04 -11.70 7.47
C LYS A 34 23.39 -12.02 6.00
N GLY A 35 22.38 -12.31 5.16
CA GLY A 35 22.60 -12.65 3.75
C GLY A 35 23.19 -11.52 2.91
N LEU A 36 22.83 -10.27 3.22
CA LEU A 36 23.30 -9.08 2.49
C LEU A 36 24.48 -8.38 3.16
N GLY A 37 24.86 -8.79 4.38
CA GLY A 37 25.97 -8.18 5.14
C GLY A 37 25.73 -6.73 5.56
N CYS A 38 24.47 -6.28 5.59
CA CYS A 38 24.10 -4.91 5.96
C CYS A 38 22.75 -4.86 6.68
N PRO A 39 22.43 -3.78 7.40
CA PRO A 39 21.11 -3.60 7.99
C PRO A 39 20.01 -3.64 6.93
N VAL A 40 18.91 -4.37 7.21
CA VAL A 40 17.78 -4.52 6.29
C VAL A 40 16.47 -4.18 6.98
N LYS A 41 15.57 -3.50 6.28
CA LYS A 41 14.17 -3.30 6.64
C LYS A 41 13.31 -3.91 5.54
N VAL A 42 12.44 -4.85 5.90
CA VAL A 42 11.49 -5.46 4.96
C VAL A 42 10.14 -4.80 5.14
N ILE A 43 9.53 -4.36 4.05
CA ILE A 43 8.22 -3.71 4.05
C ILE A 43 7.47 -4.09 2.77
N ASN A 44 6.14 -4.11 2.86
CA ASN A 44 5.26 -4.29 1.70
C ASN A 44 5.44 -3.14 0.69
N ASP A 45 5.37 -3.44 -0.60
CA ASP A 45 5.57 -2.46 -1.69
C ASP A 45 4.53 -1.34 -1.71
N ALA A 46 3.26 -1.65 -1.40
CA ALA A 46 2.21 -0.64 -1.27
C ALA A 46 2.48 0.28 -0.06
N ALA A 47 2.91 -0.27 1.07
CA ALA A 47 3.28 0.51 2.24
C ALA A 47 4.50 1.40 1.98
N MET A 48 5.50 0.92 1.24
CA MET A 48 6.65 1.73 0.84
C MET A 48 6.24 2.92 -0.04
N GLN A 49 5.39 2.68 -1.04
CA GLN A 49 4.84 3.76 -1.87
C GLN A 49 3.97 4.73 -1.07
N ALA A 50 3.18 4.21 -0.11
CA ALA A 50 2.37 5.03 0.79
C ALA A 50 3.23 5.98 1.62
N ILE A 51 4.31 5.50 2.25
CA ILE A 51 5.25 6.32 3.02
C ILE A 51 5.82 7.45 2.16
N GLY A 52 6.21 7.15 0.91
CA GLY A 52 6.74 8.15 -0.01
C GLY A 52 5.72 9.20 -0.46
N ALA A 53 4.44 8.85 -0.48
CA ALA A 53 3.34 9.73 -0.85
C ALA A 53 2.69 10.47 0.32
N TYR A 54 3.08 10.16 1.55
CA TYR A 54 2.45 10.67 2.77
C TYR A 54 2.79 12.13 3.06
N HIS A 55 1.75 12.91 3.45
CA HIS A 55 1.86 14.33 3.78
C HIS A 55 1.17 14.72 5.10
N GLY A 56 0.92 13.75 5.98
CA GLY A 56 0.25 13.99 7.27
C GLY A 56 -1.20 13.49 7.29
N GLY A 57 -1.79 13.45 8.48
CA GLY A 57 -3.19 13.03 8.71
C GLY A 57 -3.46 11.55 8.41
N ARG A 58 -4.68 11.25 8.01
CA ARG A 58 -5.17 9.89 7.72
C ARG A 58 -5.18 9.66 6.21
N MET A 59 -4.21 8.95 5.69
CA MET A 59 -4.07 8.68 4.26
C MET A 59 -4.35 7.21 3.94
N LEU A 60 -5.25 6.96 2.99
CA LEU A 60 -5.41 5.65 2.37
C LEU A 60 -4.63 5.61 1.05
N PHE A 61 -3.74 4.64 0.90
CA PHE A 61 -3.06 4.34 -0.37
C PHE A 61 -3.70 3.13 -1.04
N LEU A 62 -3.98 3.25 -2.35
CA LEU A 62 -4.48 2.17 -3.18
C LEU A 62 -3.62 2.03 -4.44
N GLY A 63 -2.90 0.92 -4.56
CA GLY A 63 -2.04 0.60 -5.69
C GLY A 63 -2.79 -0.16 -6.78
N LEU A 64 -3.14 0.50 -7.88
CA LEU A 64 -3.87 -0.06 -9.02
C LEU A 64 -2.87 -0.69 -10.01
N GLY A 65 -2.45 -1.91 -9.73
CA GLY A 65 -1.47 -2.68 -10.52
C GLY A 65 -2.07 -3.92 -11.18
N THR A 66 -1.30 -5.00 -11.19
CA THR A 66 -1.78 -6.34 -11.54
C THR A 66 -2.88 -6.76 -10.56
N GLY A 67 -2.64 -6.56 -9.28
CA GLY A 67 -3.60 -6.68 -8.19
C GLY A 67 -4.02 -5.32 -7.63
N LEU A 68 -4.44 -5.32 -6.37
CA LEU A 68 -4.78 -4.15 -5.58
C LEU A 68 -3.87 -4.12 -4.33
N GLY A 69 -2.86 -3.28 -4.32
CA GLY A 69 -2.12 -3.01 -3.08
C GLY A 69 -2.87 -2.00 -2.22
N SER A 70 -2.78 -2.12 -0.90
CA SER A 70 -3.38 -1.17 0.03
C SER A 70 -2.49 -0.93 1.24
N ALA A 71 -2.51 0.29 1.75
CA ALA A 71 -1.89 0.67 3.01
C ALA A 71 -2.60 1.89 3.57
N MET A 72 -2.66 2.01 4.89
CA MET A 72 -3.14 3.22 5.54
C MET A 72 -2.04 3.80 6.41
N ILE A 73 -1.96 5.13 6.45
CA ILE A 73 -1.08 5.84 7.37
C ILE A 73 -1.93 6.79 8.18
N VAL A 74 -1.87 6.67 9.50
CA VAL A 74 -2.57 7.52 10.45
C VAL A 74 -1.53 8.21 11.32
N ASP A 75 -1.44 9.53 11.21
CA ASP A 75 -0.49 10.35 11.99
C ASP A 75 0.95 9.82 11.96
N GLY A 76 1.38 9.38 10.78
CA GLY A 76 2.72 8.85 10.56
C GLY A 76 2.92 7.38 10.96
N ILE A 77 1.88 6.69 11.43
CA ILE A 77 1.91 5.26 11.74
C ILE A 77 1.36 4.50 10.54
N VAL A 78 2.17 3.57 10.01
CA VAL A 78 1.73 2.69 8.92
C VAL A 78 0.88 1.57 9.49
N GLU A 79 -0.39 1.54 9.08
CA GLU A 79 -1.33 0.50 9.47
C GLU A 79 -1.43 -0.56 8.35
N PRO A 80 -1.18 -1.81 8.70
CA PRO A 80 -1.30 -2.92 7.77
C PRO A 80 -2.74 -3.07 7.25
N MET A 81 -2.87 -3.23 5.91
CA MET A 81 -4.16 -3.45 5.28
C MET A 81 -4.08 -4.46 4.14
N GLU A 82 -5.07 -5.33 4.05
CA GLU A 82 -5.25 -6.26 2.93
C GLU A 82 -6.68 -6.15 2.40
N LEU A 83 -6.97 -5.02 1.73
CA LEU A 83 -8.29 -4.75 1.17
C LEU A 83 -8.57 -5.55 -0.10
N ALA A 84 -7.53 -6.06 -0.77
CA ALA A 84 -7.64 -6.77 -2.03
C ALA A 84 -8.61 -7.95 -1.97
N HIS A 85 -8.51 -8.73 -0.91
CA HIS A 85 -9.27 -9.97 -0.74
C HIS A 85 -10.64 -9.80 -0.11
N LEU A 86 -11.00 -8.60 0.34
CA LEU A 86 -12.33 -8.35 0.88
C LEU A 86 -13.42 -8.62 -0.19
N PRO A 87 -14.51 -9.28 0.18
CA PRO A 87 -15.64 -9.50 -0.70
C PRO A 87 -16.25 -8.17 -1.16
N TYR A 88 -16.58 -8.06 -2.44
CA TYR A 88 -17.23 -6.87 -2.98
C TYR A 88 -18.58 -7.19 -3.63
N LYS A 89 -18.61 -7.63 -4.87
CA LYS A 89 -19.86 -7.90 -5.59
C LYS A 89 -19.80 -9.19 -6.40
N LYS A 90 -20.92 -9.89 -6.49
CA LYS A 90 -21.08 -11.10 -7.32
C LYS A 90 -20.02 -12.16 -7.03
N GLY A 91 -19.72 -12.41 -5.77
CA GLY A 91 -18.72 -13.40 -5.35
C GLY A 91 -17.27 -13.04 -5.73
N LYS A 92 -17.00 -11.77 -6.02
CA LYS A 92 -15.68 -11.27 -6.41
C LYS A 92 -15.16 -10.27 -5.37
N THR A 93 -13.84 -10.13 -5.30
CA THR A 93 -13.15 -9.26 -4.36
C THR A 93 -12.95 -7.84 -4.91
N TYR A 94 -12.47 -6.92 -4.06
CA TYR A 94 -12.05 -5.58 -4.51
C TYR A 94 -10.97 -5.66 -5.58
N GLU A 95 -10.00 -6.57 -5.46
CA GLU A 95 -8.96 -6.78 -6.46
C GLU A 95 -9.53 -7.19 -7.81
N ASP A 96 -10.51 -8.10 -7.84
CA ASP A 96 -11.17 -8.52 -9.08
C ASP A 96 -11.85 -7.38 -9.84
N TYR A 97 -12.13 -6.27 -9.15
CA TYR A 97 -12.73 -5.08 -9.74
C TYR A 97 -11.68 -4.00 -10.04
N LEU A 98 -10.72 -3.76 -9.17
CA LEU A 98 -9.76 -2.65 -9.27
C LEU A 98 -8.47 -3.03 -9.98
N GLY A 99 -8.04 -4.29 -9.88
CA GLY A 99 -6.83 -4.80 -10.52
C GLY A 99 -6.95 -4.95 -12.03
N LEU A 100 -5.88 -5.41 -12.66
CA LEU A 100 -5.80 -5.58 -14.11
C LEU A 100 -6.88 -6.51 -14.67
N ARG A 101 -7.28 -7.56 -13.91
CA ARG A 101 -8.36 -8.46 -14.31
C ARG A 101 -9.69 -7.72 -14.48
N GLY A 102 -10.02 -6.85 -13.54
CA GLY A 102 -11.22 -6.00 -13.59
C GLY A 102 -11.19 -5.03 -14.76
N LEU A 103 -10.05 -4.39 -15.00
CA LEU A 103 -9.84 -3.49 -16.12
C LEU A 103 -10.04 -4.19 -17.46
N LYS A 104 -9.46 -5.38 -17.66
CA LYS A 104 -9.63 -6.17 -18.88
C LYS A 104 -11.08 -6.62 -19.08
N ARG A 105 -11.73 -7.12 -18.03
CA ARG A 105 -13.11 -7.63 -18.07
C ARG A 105 -14.14 -6.53 -18.36
N MET A 106 -14.02 -5.36 -17.73
CA MET A 106 -15.04 -4.31 -17.80
C MET A 106 -14.77 -3.24 -18.86
N GLY A 107 -13.53 -3.15 -19.35
CA GLY A 107 -13.06 -2.06 -20.20
C GLY A 107 -12.87 -0.74 -19.43
N LYS A 108 -12.09 0.17 -20.03
CA LYS A 108 -11.62 1.40 -19.35
C LYS A 108 -12.76 2.26 -18.78
N LYS A 109 -13.87 2.45 -19.52
CA LYS A 109 -14.98 3.34 -19.11
C LYS A 109 -15.70 2.84 -17.86
N LYS A 110 -16.07 1.55 -17.83
CA LYS A 110 -16.74 0.94 -16.69
C LYS A 110 -15.78 0.80 -15.48
N TRP A 111 -14.52 0.43 -15.74
CA TRP A 111 -13.50 0.30 -14.71
C TRP A 111 -13.26 1.64 -13.99
N ARG A 112 -13.11 2.76 -14.70
CA ARG A 112 -12.95 4.09 -14.09
C ARG A 112 -14.09 4.44 -13.14
N ARG A 113 -15.34 4.18 -13.55
CA ARG A 113 -16.52 4.41 -12.69
C ARG A 113 -16.49 3.52 -11.44
N CYS A 114 -16.03 2.27 -11.61
CA CYS A 114 -15.87 1.36 -10.48
C CYS A 114 -14.79 1.84 -9.51
N VAL A 115 -13.63 2.27 -10.02
CA VAL A 115 -12.56 2.87 -9.21
C VAL A 115 -13.09 4.07 -8.42
N ALA A 116 -13.73 5.03 -9.09
CA ALA A 116 -14.23 6.23 -8.42
C ALA A 116 -15.17 5.89 -7.27
N ARG A 117 -16.15 5.00 -7.50
CA ARG A 117 -17.09 4.59 -6.46
C ARG A 117 -16.41 3.87 -5.30
N ILE A 118 -15.52 2.91 -5.57
CA ILE A 118 -14.85 2.15 -4.51
C ILE A 118 -13.92 3.07 -3.69
N VAL A 119 -13.23 3.99 -4.34
CA VAL A 119 -12.40 4.99 -3.64
C VAL A 119 -13.23 5.81 -2.66
N GLU A 120 -14.39 6.32 -3.09
CA GLU A 120 -15.28 7.08 -2.22
C GLU A 120 -15.87 6.23 -1.09
N GLU A 121 -16.25 4.98 -1.38
CA GLU A 121 -16.76 4.03 -0.38
C GLU A 121 -15.69 3.75 0.69
N LEU A 122 -14.46 3.41 0.28
CA LEU A 122 -13.37 3.11 1.20
C LEU A 122 -12.89 4.34 1.97
N GLN A 123 -12.82 5.51 1.31
CA GLN A 123 -12.47 6.76 1.98
C GLN A 123 -13.40 7.07 3.15
N LYS A 124 -14.72 6.93 2.92
CA LYS A 124 -15.74 7.16 3.95
C LYS A 124 -15.70 6.10 5.05
N ALA A 125 -15.59 4.82 4.68
CA ALA A 125 -15.59 3.71 5.63
C ALA A 125 -14.37 3.73 6.57
N LEU A 126 -13.21 4.18 6.06
CA LEU A 126 -11.95 4.26 6.81
C LEU A 126 -11.67 5.65 7.37
N GLU A 127 -12.60 6.60 7.16
CA GLU A 127 -12.46 8.00 7.58
C GLU A 127 -11.14 8.63 7.15
N ALA A 128 -10.67 8.30 5.94
CA ALA A 128 -9.43 8.84 5.42
C ALA A 128 -9.61 10.30 4.99
N ASP A 129 -8.68 11.17 5.39
CA ASP A 129 -8.68 12.59 5.00
C ASP A 129 -8.49 12.73 3.49
N TYR A 130 -7.66 11.84 2.91
CA TYR A 130 -7.43 11.76 1.48
C TYR A 130 -6.97 10.37 1.04
N VAL A 131 -7.12 10.11 -0.27
CA VAL A 131 -6.68 8.87 -0.90
C VAL A 131 -5.56 9.15 -1.90
N VAL A 132 -4.54 8.29 -1.93
CA VAL A 132 -3.51 8.31 -2.96
C VAL A 132 -3.66 7.07 -3.83
N LEU A 133 -3.80 7.28 -5.14
CA LEU A 133 -3.86 6.21 -6.13
C LEU A 133 -2.50 6.02 -6.78
N GLY A 134 -1.87 4.86 -6.54
CA GLY A 134 -0.61 4.45 -7.14
C GLY A 134 -0.77 3.30 -8.13
N GLY A 135 0.37 2.77 -8.60
CA GLY A 135 0.42 1.64 -9.52
C GLY A 135 0.28 2.01 -11.01
N GLY A 136 0.68 1.10 -11.88
CA GLY A 136 0.79 1.37 -13.33
C GLY A 136 -0.53 1.69 -14.05
N ASN A 137 -1.68 1.28 -13.49
CA ASN A 137 -2.98 1.51 -14.12
C ASN A 137 -3.58 2.88 -13.83
N VAL A 138 -3.03 3.67 -12.90
CA VAL A 138 -3.51 5.04 -12.60
C VAL A 138 -3.46 5.96 -13.82
N LYS A 139 -2.53 5.72 -14.75
CA LYS A 139 -2.44 6.44 -16.03
C LYS A 139 -3.73 6.35 -16.88
N LYS A 140 -4.61 5.41 -16.57
CA LYS A 140 -5.88 5.21 -17.27
C LYS A 140 -7.04 5.99 -16.64
N ILE A 141 -6.84 6.59 -15.45
CA ILE A 141 -7.84 7.41 -14.77
C ILE A 141 -7.81 8.80 -15.40
N LYS A 142 -8.99 9.33 -15.75
CA LYS A 142 -9.13 10.68 -16.36
C LYS A 142 -9.56 11.74 -15.34
N THR A 143 -10.42 11.34 -14.40
CA THR A 143 -10.98 12.23 -13.38
C THR A 143 -10.81 11.55 -12.04
N LEU A 144 -10.27 12.27 -11.08
CA LEU A 144 -10.07 11.79 -9.72
C LEU A 144 -11.33 12.04 -8.89
N PRO A 145 -11.69 11.12 -7.99
CA PRO A 145 -12.66 11.38 -6.94
C PRO A 145 -12.24 12.56 -6.04
N PRO A 146 -13.17 13.17 -5.32
CA PRO A 146 -12.84 14.19 -4.33
C PRO A 146 -11.77 13.69 -3.33
N LYS A 147 -10.94 14.61 -2.87
CA LYS A 147 -9.87 14.33 -1.89
C LYS A 147 -8.92 13.17 -2.31
N THR A 148 -8.78 12.93 -3.61
CA THR A 148 -7.90 11.90 -4.18
C THR A 148 -6.75 12.53 -4.94
N ARG A 149 -5.55 11.96 -4.81
CA ARG A 149 -4.33 12.40 -5.50
C ARG A 149 -3.71 11.22 -6.28
N LEU A 150 -2.94 11.52 -7.31
CA LEU A 150 -2.12 10.52 -7.98
C LEU A 150 -0.78 10.39 -7.25
N GLY A 151 -0.39 9.16 -6.97
CA GLY A 151 0.97 8.82 -6.56
C GLY A 151 1.87 8.58 -7.79
N ALA A 152 3.15 8.83 -7.64
CA ALA A 152 4.17 8.51 -8.62
C ALA A 152 4.89 7.21 -8.25
N ASN A 153 5.37 6.45 -9.25
CA ASN A 153 6.17 5.24 -8.97
C ASN A 153 7.47 5.58 -8.22
N GLY A 154 8.01 6.79 -8.38
CA GLY A 154 9.15 7.28 -7.63
C GLY A 154 8.92 7.36 -6.12
N ASN A 155 7.67 7.37 -5.67
CA ASN A 155 7.35 7.34 -4.24
C ASN A 155 7.91 6.11 -3.52
N ALA A 156 8.14 4.99 -4.22
CA ALA A 156 8.78 3.82 -3.62
C ALA A 156 10.21 4.15 -3.14
N PHE A 157 10.99 4.88 -3.93
CA PHE A 157 12.35 5.30 -3.55
C PHE A 157 12.31 6.32 -2.40
N VAL A 158 11.42 7.30 -2.49
CA VAL A 158 11.22 8.29 -1.41
C VAL A 158 10.78 7.59 -0.14
N GLY A 159 9.88 6.62 -0.24
CA GLY A 159 9.41 5.81 0.90
C GLY A 159 10.52 5.00 1.54
N GLY A 160 11.37 4.37 0.74
CA GLY A 160 12.56 3.65 1.22
C GLY A 160 13.49 4.58 2.00
N TYR A 161 13.81 5.75 1.46
CA TYR A 161 14.62 6.76 2.15
C TYR A 161 13.96 7.21 3.47
N ARG A 162 12.68 7.59 3.44
CA ARG A 162 11.94 8.02 4.63
C ARG A 162 11.85 6.93 5.70
N LEU A 163 11.71 5.67 5.29
CA LEU A 163 11.70 4.53 6.20
C LEU A 163 13.01 4.42 7.01
N TRP A 164 14.15 4.81 6.42
CA TRP A 164 15.43 4.84 7.11
C TRP A 164 15.64 6.10 7.95
N SER A 165 15.18 7.24 7.44
CA SER A 165 15.37 8.55 8.06
C SER A 165 14.37 8.82 9.20
N ALA A 166 13.29 8.06 9.31
CA ALA A 166 12.25 8.25 10.32
C ALA A 166 12.84 8.21 11.73
N LYS A 167 12.77 9.35 12.43
CA LYS A 167 13.16 9.47 13.84
C LYS A 167 12.01 9.01 14.73
N ARG A 168 12.28 8.20 15.72
CA ARG A 168 11.30 7.85 16.76
C ARG A 168 10.88 9.12 17.50
N GLY A 169 9.57 9.38 17.60
CA GLY A 169 9.04 10.50 18.38
C GLY A 169 9.01 11.85 17.66
N ALA A 170 9.29 11.92 16.39
CA ALA A 170 9.12 13.13 15.60
C ALA A 170 7.63 13.33 15.26
N GLY A 171 6.92 14.12 16.05
CA GLY A 171 5.57 14.68 15.80
C GLY A 171 4.60 13.84 14.94
N ASN A 172 3.57 14.49 14.42
CA ASN A 172 2.52 13.85 13.60
C ASN A 172 2.97 13.38 12.21
N ASN A 173 4.23 13.55 11.84
CA ASN A 173 4.79 13.03 10.58
C ASN A 173 6.25 12.58 10.74
N PRO A 174 6.50 11.34 11.21
CA PRO A 174 7.85 10.80 11.33
C PRO A 174 8.57 10.63 9.99
N PHE A 175 7.87 10.83 8.85
CA PHE A 175 8.40 10.75 7.50
C PHE A 175 8.62 12.12 6.84
N ALA A 176 8.47 13.21 7.58
CA ALA A 176 8.84 14.53 7.10
C ALA A 176 10.35 14.61 6.80
N PRO A 177 10.78 15.34 5.76
CA PRO A 177 12.19 15.51 5.43
C PRO A 177 12.98 16.19 6.56
#